data_76e231aaf5de1bceb19a220edc677e15
#
_entry.id   76e231aaf5de1bceb19a220edc677e15
#
_cell.length_a   1.000
_cell.length_b   1.000
_cell.length_c   1.000
_cell.angle_alpha   90.00
_cell.angle_beta   90.00
_cell.angle_gamma   90.00
#
_symmetry.space_group_name_H-M   'P 1'
#
loop_
_entity.id
_entity.type
_entity.pdbx_description
1 polymer ?
#
loop_
_entity_poly.entity_id
_entity_poly.type
_entity_poly.pdbx_seq_one_letter_code
_entity_poly.pdbx_strand_id
1 'polypeptide(L)' 'MAILRLFASVKQMAGTGSVILSGATVADVVEEASQRYGAEFTDMARNCRIWLNGNPTEINTPVNDDDEIALLPPISGG' A
#
# COMPACT_ATOMS: atom_id res chain seq x y z
N MET A 1 7.59 9.75 -7.66
CA MET A 1 7.43 8.41 -7.09
C MET A 1 7.03 8.49 -5.64
N ALA A 2 6.20 7.58 -5.20
CA ALA A 2 5.74 7.56 -3.81
C ALA A 2 6.36 6.38 -3.06
N ILE A 3 6.40 6.47 -1.74
CA ILE A 3 6.90 5.39 -0.90
C ILE A 3 5.70 4.61 -0.38
N LEU A 4 5.68 3.31 -0.65
CA LEU A 4 4.65 2.43 -0.12
C LEU A 4 5.21 1.67 1.07
N ARG A 5 4.63 1.88 2.24
CA ARG A 5 5.01 1.18 3.46
C ARG A 5 4.08 0.01 3.72
N LEU A 6 4.67 -1.11 4.07
CA LEU A 6 3.96 -2.36 4.28
C LEU A 6 4.18 -2.85 5.69
N PHE A 7 3.13 -3.41 6.29
CA PHE A 7 3.16 -3.85 7.68
C PHE A 7 2.58 -5.25 7.82
N ALA A 8 3.01 -5.95 8.86
CA ALA A 8 2.48 -7.26 9.26
C ALA A 8 2.44 -8.25 8.09
N SER A 9 1.28 -8.86 7.82
CA SER A 9 1.16 -9.89 6.80
C SER A 9 1.50 -9.41 5.40
N VAL A 10 1.19 -8.16 5.10
CA VAL A 10 1.50 -7.58 3.78
C VAL A 10 3.00 -7.42 3.61
N LYS A 11 3.69 -7.02 4.66
CA LYS A 11 5.15 -6.92 4.66
C LYS A 11 5.77 -8.30 4.41
N GLN A 12 5.25 -9.33 5.06
CA GLN A 12 5.74 -10.69 4.87
C GLN A 12 5.51 -11.17 3.45
N MET A 13 4.35 -10.87 2.89
CA MET A 13 4.02 -11.26 1.52
C MET A 13 4.97 -10.62 0.50
N ALA A 14 5.27 -9.35 0.66
CA ALA A 14 6.11 -8.61 -0.26
C ALA A 14 7.61 -8.87 -0.06
N GLY A 15 7.99 -9.31 1.13
CA GLY A 15 9.38 -9.51 1.49
C GLY A 15 10.12 -8.23 1.82
N THR A 16 9.41 -7.12 1.97
CA THR A 16 10.02 -5.83 2.30
C THR A 16 9.02 -4.96 3.04
N GLY A 17 9.54 -4.04 3.86
CA GLY A 17 8.72 -3.11 4.61
C GLY A 17 8.45 -1.80 3.89
N SER A 18 9.12 -1.55 2.79
CA SER A 18 8.89 -0.35 1.99
C SER A 18 9.38 -0.55 0.57
N VAL A 19 8.73 0.14 -0.36
CA VAL A 19 9.09 0.09 -1.76
C VAL A 19 8.72 1.43 -2.40
N ILE A 20 9.53 1.88 -3.37
CA ILE A 20 9.28 3.11 -4.09
C ILE A 20 8.61 2.77 -5.40
N LEU A 21 7.44 3.34 -5.63
CA LEU A 21 6.61 3.03 -6.79
C LEU A 21 6.09 4.29 -7.47
N SER A 22 5.76 4.16 -8.74
CA SER A 22 5.18 5.23 -9.53
C SER A 22 3.65 5.19 -9.42
N GLY A 23 3.03 6.35 -9.54
CA GLY A 23 1.59 6.44 -9.61
C GLY A 23 1.12 7.85 -9.37
N ALA A 24 0.00 8.20 -9.98
CA ALA A 24 -0.63 9.52 -9.80
C ALA A 24 -1.62 9.52 -8.64
N THR A 25 -2.15 8.36 -8.28
CA THR A 25 -3.09 8.21 -7.18
C THR A 25 -2.66 7.03 -6.31
N VAL A 26 -3.26 6.94 -5.13
CA VAL A 26 -3.05 5.78 -4.25
C VAL A 26 -3.35 4.48 -4.99
N ALA A 27 -4.45 4.46 -5.76
CA ALA A 27 -4.83 3.28 -6.54
C ALA A 27 -3.72 2.87 -7.52
N ASP A 28 -3.12 3.83 -8.20
CA ASP A 28 -2.05 3.55 -9.15
C ASP A 28 -0.84 2.94 -8.46
N VAL A 29 -0.47 3.45 -7.30
CA VAL A 29 0.67 2.94 -6.54
C VAL A 29 0.40 1.51 -6.06
N VAL A 30 -0.79 1.25 -5.55
CA VAL A 30 -1.18 -0.08 -5.09
C VAL A 30 -1.23 -1.06 -6.27
N GLU A 31 -1.73 -0.59 -7.43
CA GLU A 31 -1.77 -1.42 -8.64
C GLU A 31 -0.36 -1.81 -9.09
N GLU A 32 0.56 -0.87 -9.05
CA GLU A 32 1.96 -1.15 -9.39
C GLU A 32 2.55 -2.19 -8.46
N ALA A 33 2.25 -2.09 -7.17
CA ALA A 33 2.69 -3.08 -6.19
C ALA A 33 2.05 -4.43 -6.46
N SER A 34 0.78 -4.46 -6.83
CA SER A 34 0.07 -5.69 -7.14
C SER A 34 0.69 -6.41 -8.33
N GLN A 35 1.10 -5.67 -9.33
CA GLN A 35 1.80 -6.26 -10.48
C GLN A 35 3.15 -6.85 -10.08
N ARG A 36 3.82 -6.23 -9.14
CA ARG A 36 5.12 -6.68 -8.69
C ARG A 36 5.04 -7.91 -7.77
N TYR A 37 4.06 -7.95 -6.89
CA TYR A 37 3.98 -8.98 -5.85
C TYR A 37 2.92 -10.05 -6.09
N GLY A 38 1.99 -9.82 -7.01
CA GLY A 38 1.05 -10.85 -7.44
C GLY A 38 -0.32 -10.78 -6.80
N ALA A 39 -1.15 -11.78 -7.14
CA ALA A 39 -2.57 -11.80 -6.77
C ALA A 39 -2.80 -11.87 -5.26
N GLU A 40 -1.97 -12.60 -4.53
CA GLU A 40 -2.13 -12.69 -3.08
C GLU A 40 -1.92 -11.34 -2.41
N PHE A 41 -0.94 -10.58 -2.90
CA PHE A 41 -0.74 -9.22 -2.42
C PHE A 41 -1.97 -8.35 -2.70
N THR A 42 -2.53 -8.47 -3.89
CA THR A 42 -3.71 -7.72 -4.27
C THR A 42 -4.89 -8.00 -3.33
N ASP A 43 -5.12 -9.27 -3.03
CA ASP A 43 -6.19 -9.66 -2.12
C ASP A 43 -5.97 -9.11 -0.72
N MET A 44 -4.76 -9.17 -0.23
CA MET A 44 -4.42 -8.61 1.07
C MET A 44 -4.61 -7.10 1.09
N ALA A 45 -4.16 -6.42 0.04
CA ALA A 45 -4.24 -4.97 -0.05
C ALA A 45 -5.68 -4.47 -0.03
N ARG A 46 -6.61 -5.23 -0.60
CA ARG A 46 -8.03 -4.85 -0.62
C ARG A 46 -8.63 -4.74 0.79
N ASN A 47 -8.07 -5.47 1.73
CA ASN A 47 -8.55 -5.48 3.10
C ASN A 47 -7.75 -4.56 4.02
N CYS A 48 -6.75 -3.90 3.50
CA CYS A 48 -5.92 -3.00 4.29
C CYS A 48 -6.58 -1.64 4.43
N ARG A 49 -6.27 -0.99 5.54
CA ARG A 49 -6.55 0.43 5.68
C ARG A 49 -5.41 1.18 5.00
N ILE A 50 -5.76 2.27 4.35
CA ILE A 50 -4.80 3.06 3.59
C ILE A 50 -4.61 4.41 4.28
N TRP A 51 -3.36 4.75 4.54
CA TRP A 51 -2.99 6.03 5.14
C TRP A 51 -2.02 6.76 4.21
N LEU A 52 -2.20 8.05 4.10
CA LEU A 52 -1.32 8.90 3.30
C LEU A 52 -0.70 9.95 4.23
N ASN A 53 0.62 9.89 4.36
CA ASN A 53 1.38 10.80 5.23
C ASN A 53 0.81 10.87 6.65
N GLY A 54 0.41 9.72 7.18
CA GLY A 54 -0.08 9.62 8.54
C GLY A 54 -1.56 9.88 8.73
N ASN A 55 -2.31 10.06 7.64
CA ASN A 55 -3.75 10.32 7.72
C ASN A 55 -4.54 9.30 6.90
N PRO A 56 -5.69 8.84 7.39
CA PRO A 56 -6.53 7.94 6.59
C PRO A 56 -6.87 8.57 5.25
N THR A 57 -6.88 7.76 4.20
CA THR A 57 -7.16 8.26 2.86
C THR A 57 -7.93 7.24 2.05
N GLU A 58 -8.35 7.64 0.88
CA GLU A 58 -9.08 6.80 -0.04
C GLU A 58 -8.21 6.43 -1.23
N ILE A 59 -8.64 5.40 -1.96
CA ILE A 59 -7.86 4.84 -3.05
C ILE A 59 -7.68 5.82 -4.21
N ASN A 60 -8.62 6.72 -4.41
CA ASN A 60 -8.55 7.69 -5.51
C ASN A 60 -7.84 8.99 -5.14
N THR A 61 -7.24 9.08 -3.97
CA THR A 61 -6.54 10.27 -3.54
C THR A 61 -5.28 10.47 -4.39
N PRO A 62 -5.05 11.68 -4.93
CA PRO A 62 -3.82 11.97 -5.66
C PRO A 62 -2.60 11.90 -4.76
N VAL A 63 -1.47 11.45 -5.31
CA VAL A 63 -0.21 11.41 -4.60
C VAL A 63 0.86 12.14 -5.38
N ASN A 64 1.80 12.73 -4.65
CA ASN A 64 2.94 13.42 -5.21
C ASN A 64 4.21 12.64 -4.92
N ASP A 65 5.30 13.05 -5.54
CA ASP A 65 6.62 12.50 -5.21
C ASP A 65 6.88 12.72 -3.72
N ASP A 66 7.51 11.73 -3.11
CA ASP A 66 7.86 11.74 -1.69
C ASP A 66 6.68 11.55 -0.73
N ASP A 67 5.46 11.40 -1.25
CA ASP A 67 4.34 11.02 -0.39
C ASP A 67 4.52 9.59 0.12
N GLU A 68 4.07 9.35 1.33
CA GLU A 68 4.17 8.05 1.97
C GLU A 68 2.79 7.44 2.15
N ILE A 69 2.60 6.28 1.52
CA ILE A 69 1.35 5.51 1.62
C ILE A 69 1.61 4.32 2.53
N ALA A 70 0.76 4.09 3.50
CA ALA A 70 0.86 2.92 4.37
C ALA A 70 -0.33 2.00 4.14
N LEU A 71 -0.04 0.71 4.00
CA LEU A 71 -1.06 -0.34 3.96
C LEU A 71 -1.05 -1.06 5.29
N LEU A 72 -2.13 -0.93 6.04
CA LEU A 72 -2.27 -1.50 7.36
C LEU A 72 -3.31 -2.60 7.33
N PRO A 73 -2.88 -3.87 7.44
CA PRO A 73 -3.84 -4.97 7.45
C PRO A 73 -4.78 -4.86 8.65
N PRO A 74 -5.99 -5.38 8.53
CA PRO A 74 -6.90 -5.41 9.68
C PRO A 74 -6.31 -6.27 10.79
N ILE A 75 -6.54 -5.85 12.02
CA ILE A 75 -6.16 -6.64 13.18
C ILE A 75 -7.16 -7.76 13.28
N SER A 76 -6.70 -8.98 13.06
CA SER A 76 -7.59 -10.13 13.08
C SER A 76 -7.85 -10.60 14.50
N GLY A 77 -9.04 -11.06 14.68
CA GLY A 77 -9.38 -11.89 15.79
C GLY A 77 -9.32 -11.23 17.12
N GLY A 78 -9.14 -10.08 17.02
CA GLY A 78 -9.08 -9.40 18.31
C GLY A 78 -8.59 -10.38 19.09
#